data_a5ebcd4e414875ed7791893446c60560
#
_entry.id   a5ebcd4e414875ed7791893446c60560
#
_cell.length_a   1.000
_cell.length_b   1.000
_cell.length_c   1.000
_cell.angle_alpha   90.00
_cell.angle_beta   90.00
_cell.angle_gamma   90.00
#
_symmetry.space_group_name_H-M   'P 1'
#
loop_
_entity.id
_entity.type
_entity.pdbx_description
1 polymer ?
#
loop_
_entity_poly.entity_id
_entity_poly.type
_entity_poly.pdbx_seq_one_letter_code
_entity_poly.pdbx_strand_id
1 'polypeptide(L)'
;MTETTRLPTREGVIEAAERVAAILPPTPLLPIEINGTRCWVKAENLQPIGAFKIRGAWNRLSSLSDEERAMGVVAVSSGNHAQGVAWAAKRLGIAAAIVMPADAPEVKLEGTRALGAKIVTYDRQGEDRDKVAAKLIKERGGTLVHAFADPWVMEGQGSAGIEIAAQLGREPSRIIACCGGGGLTVGLTLACPDASIVPVEPEGWDMVGQSLAKGTLVHAGADAPKTICDALQPTATKQINLDLLLGRSDPGVTVTDDEVRAAQRFAFSRLHLVVEPGGAAALAAALAGKVPLNEATVLMVTGGNVDAHAYAQTIAGDA
;
A
#
# COMPACT_ATOMS: atom_id res chain seq x y z
N MET A 1 -4.21 18.26 16.94
CA MET A 1 -4.35 17.61 15.63
C MET A 1 -5.73 17.96 15.12
N THR A 2 -5.85 18.82 14.13
CA THR A 2 -7.11 19.00 13.41
C THR A 2 -7.37 17.70 12.67
N GLU A 3 -8.29 16.88 13.18
CA GLU A 3 -8.85 15.78 12.42
C GLU A 3 -9.37 16.38 11.13
N THR A 4 -8.84 15.90 10.02
CA THR A 4 -9.33 16.28 8.70
C THR A 4 -10.75 15.75 8.61
N THR A 5 -11.75 16.65 8.68
CA THR A 5 -13.18 16.31 8.51
C THR A 5 -13.52 15.89 7.08
N ARG A 6 -12.54 15.90 6.15
CA ARG A 6 -12.70 15.49 4.76
C ARG A 6 -12.74 13.95 4.65
N LEU A 7 -13.72 13.43 3.94
CA LEU A 7 -13.74 12.04 3.51
C LEU A 7 -13.22 11.92 2.08
N PRO A 8 -12.55 10.81 1.72
CA PRO A 8 -12.20 10.53 0.33
C PRO A 8 -13.47 10.24 -0.48
N THR A 9 -13.46 10.64 -1.75
CA THR A 9 -14.60 10.48 -2.66
C THR A 9 -14.17 9.87 -3.99
N ARG A 10 -15.14 9.41 -4.79
CA ARG A 10 -14.87 8.93 -6.14
C ARG A 10 -14.37 10.07 -7.05
N GLU A 11 -14.94 11.25 -6.91
CA GLU A 11 -14.51 12.46 -7.64
C GLU A 11 -13.06 12.79 -7.29
N GLY A 12 -12.69 12.72 -6.00
CA GLY A 12 -11.32 12.89 -5.55
C GLY A 12 -10.36 11.84 -6.11
N VAL A 13 -10.82 10.59 -6.32
CA VAL A 13 -10.02 9.54 -6.99
C VAL A 13 -9.81 9.89 -8.47
N ILE A 14 -10.82 10.40 -9.16
CA ILE A 14 -10.70 10.82 -10.58
C ILE A 14 -9.70 11.96 -10.71
N GLU A 15 -9.82 13.01 -9.88
CA GLU A 15 -8.84 14.10 -9.86
C GLU A 15 -7.43 13.63 -9.50
N ALA A 16 -7.32 12.68 -8.55
CA ALA A 16 -6.04 12.07 -8.20
C ALA A 16 -5.44 11.30 -9.38
N ALA A 17 -6.27 10.59 -10.17
CA ALA A 17 -5.81 9.87 -11.36
C ALA A 17 -5.23 10.83 -12.41
N GLU A 18 -5.84 11.98 -12.62
CA GLU A 18 -5.31 13.03 -13.52
C GLU A 18 -3.97 13.57 -13.02
N ARG A 19 -3.86 13.88 -11.70
CA ARG A 19 -2.61 14.38 -11.11
C ARG A 19 -1.50 13.33 -11.18
N VAL A 20 -1.83 12.06 -10.99
CA VAL A 20 -0.87 10.95 -11.09
C VAL A 20 -0.44 10.73 -12.53
N ALA A 21 -1.36 10.71 -13.49
CA ALA A 21 -1.07 10.52 -14.90
C ALA A 21 -0.20 11.63 -15.50
N ALA A 22 -0.24 12.84 -14.95
CA ALA A 22 0.61 13.95 -15.37
C ALA A 22 2.11 13.72 -15.10
N ILE A 23 2.47 12.78 -14.22
CA ILE A 23 3.88 12.57 -13.81
C ILE A 23 4.34 11.11 -13.84
N LEU A 24 3.44 10.17 -13.74
CA LEU A 24 3.71 8.73 -13.76
C LEU A 24 3.07 8.10 -15.00
N PRO A 25 3.83 7.36 -15.81
CA PRO A 25 3.23 6.55 -16.86
C PRO A 25 2.38 5.42 -16.24
N PRO A 26 1.36 4.94 -16.96
CA PRO A 26 0.58 3.81 -16.50
C PRO A 26 1.45 2.56 -16.34
N THR A 27 1.27 1.84 -15.23
CA THR A 27 1.94 0.56 -15.05
C THR A 27 1.28 -0.51 -15.91
N PRO A 28 2.02 -1.56 -16.34
CA PRO A 28 1.46 -2.62 -17.18
C PRO A 28 0.29 -3.36 -16.51
N LEU A 29 -0.71 -3.68 -17.33
CA LEU A 29 -1.75 -4.65 -17.02
C LEU A 29 -1.46 -5.91 -17.85
N LEU A 30 -0.93 -6.95 -17.20
CA LEU A 30 -0.42 -8.16 -17.84
C LEU A 30 -1.47 -9.26 -17.84
N PRO A 31 -1.78 -9.88 -18.98
CA PRO A 31 -2.65 -11.07 -19.01
C PRO A 31 -1.89 -12.28 -18.44
N ILE A 32 -2.56 -13.04 -17.59
CA ILE A 32 -2.04 -14.31 -17.07
C ILE A 32 -3.13 -15.38 -17.07
N GLU A 33 -2.71 -16.62 -16.89
CA GLU A 33 -3.60 -17.76 -16.69
C GLU A 33 -3.25 -18.45 -15.36
N ILE A 34 -4.24 -18.62 -14.51
CA ILE A 34 -4.15 -19.35 -13.24
C ILE A 34 -5.22 -20.42 -13.22
N ASN A 35 -4.82 -21.68 -13.05
CA ASN A 35 -5.73 -22.83 -12.99
C ASN A 35 -6.71 -22.89 -14.17
N GLY A 36 -6.24 -22.61 -15.40
CA GLY A 36 -7.05 -22.60 -16.62
C GLY A 36 -7.96 -21.37 -16.77
N THR A 37 -7.89 -20.40 -15.86
CA THR A 37 -8.68 -19.16 -15.93
C THR A 37 -7.80 -17.98 -16.30
N ARG A 38 -8.16 -17.28 -17.37
CA ARG A 38 -7.51 -16.01 -17.75
C ARG A 38 -7.91 -14.91 -16.78
N CYS A 39 -6.93 -14.17 -16.30
CA CYS A 39 -7.10 -12.98 -15.47
C CYS A 39 -5.94 -12.00 -15.72
N TRP A 40 -5.78 -10.97 -14.89
CA TRP A 40 -4.83 -9.89 -15.13
C TRP A 40 -3.99 -9.58 -13.89
N VAL A 41 -2.76 -9.13 -14.10
CA VAL A 41 -1.88 -8.58 -13.06
C VAL A 41 -1.63 -7.11 -13.33
N LYS A 42 -1.93 -6.25 -12.36
CA LYS A 42 -1.52 -4.84 -12.35
C LYS A 42 -0.17 -4.71 -11.68
N ALA A 43 0.88 -4.40 -12.45
CA ALA A 43 2.27 -4.45 -12.02
C ALA A 43 2.74 -3.13 -11.36
N GLU A 44 2.21 -2.80 -10.18
CA GLU A 44 2.59 -1.60 -9.42
C GLU A 44 4.00 -1.66 -8.83
N ASN A 45 4.62 -2.83 -8.79
CA ASN A 45 6.04 -3.00 -8.45
C ASN A 45 7.00 -2.35 -9.47
N LEU A 46 6.50 -1.96 -10.64
CA LEU A 46 7.26 -1.26 -11.69
C LEU A 46 7.20 0.28 -11.58
N GLN A 47 6.56 0.81 -10.55
CA GLN A 47 6.60 2.24 -10.25
C GLN A 47 8.04 2.71 -9.93
N PRO A 48 8.39 4.01 -10.14
CA PRO A 48 9.75 4.54 -9.91
C PRO A 48 10.36 4.27 -8.53
N ILE A 49 9.52 4.12 -7.49
CA ILE A 49 9.97 3.73 -6.14
C ILE A 49 9.80 2.23 -5.88
N GLY A 50 9.50 1.44 -6.90
CA GLY A 50 9.22 0.01 -6.74
C GLY A 50 7.91 -0.33 -6.05
N ALA A 51 6.96 0.60 -5.87
CA ALA A 51 5.71 0.34 -5.16
C ALA A 51 4.59 1.36 -5.46
N PHE A 52 3.33 0.91 -5.33
CA PHE A 52 2.11 1.70 -5.54
C PHE A 52 2.00 2.96 -4.67
N LYS A 53 2.71 2.98 -3.53
CA LYS A 53 2.64 4.07 -2.53
C LYS A 53 2.98 5.45 -3.10
N ILE A 54 3.70 5.50 -4.21
CA ILE A 54 4.03 6.73 -4.92
C ILE A 54 2.78 7.50 -5.35
N ARG A 55 1.69 6.82 -5.73
CA ARG A 55 0.43 7.41 -6.17
C ARG A 55 -0.22 8.28 -5.09
N GLY A 56 -0.44 7.68 -3.91
CA GLY A 56 -1.03 8.39 -2.78
C GLY A 56 -0.12 9.48 -2.22
N ALA A 57 1.17 9.23 -2.15
CA ALA A 57 2.14 10.25 -1.72
C ALA A 57 2.16 11.44 -2.67
N TRP A 58 2.20 11.21 -3.99
CA TRP A 58 2.13 12.27 -4.98
C TRP A 58 0.83 13.08 -4.88
N ASN A 59 -0.33 12.40 -4.83
CA ASN A 59 -1.61 13.09 -4.72
C ASN A 59 -1.69 13.95 -3.46
N ARG A 60 -1.25 13.43 -2.30
CA ARG A 60 -1.28 14.18 -1.03
C ARG A 60 -0.37 15.42 -1.09
N LEU A 61 0.88 15.25 -1.50
CA LEU A 61 1.84 16.35 -1.50
C LEU A 61 1.53 17.42 -2.55
N SER A 62 1.02 17.03 -3.70
CA SER A 62 0.57 17.99 -4.74
C SER A 62 -0.69 18.75 -4.36
N SER A 63 -1.48 18.25 -3.41
CA SER A 63 -2.70 18.91 -2.89
C SER A 63 -2.47 19.80 -1.68
N LEU A 64 -1.21 19.94 -1.21
CA LEU A 64 -0.88 20.83 -0.11
C LEU A 64 -1.03 22.31 -0.51
N SER A 65 -1.53 23.16 0.41
CA SER A 65 -1.50 24.60 0.24
C SER A 65 -0.05 25.13 0.27
N ASP A 66 0.14 26.37 -0.15
CA ASP A 66 1.48 26.99 -0.12
C ASP A 66 2.02 27.10 1.32
N GLU A 67 1.15 27.35 2.29
CA GLU A 67 1.51 27.39 3.72
C GLU A 67 1.92 26.02 4.24
N GLU A 68 1.16 24.96 3.89
CA GLU A 68 1.51 23.58 4.24
C GLU A 68 2.83 23.16 3.60
N ARG A 69 3.05 23.51 2.33
CA ARG A 69 4.31 23.23 1.61
C ARG A 69 5.51 23.91 2.28
N ALA A 70 5.36 25.17 2.70
CA ALA A 70 6.41 25.91 3.38
C ALA A 70 6.81 25.28 4.73
N MET A 71 5.84 24.71 5.45
CA MET A 71 6.09 23.99 6.71
C MET A 71 6.64 22.58 6.51
N GLY A 72 6.48 22.00 5.33
CA GLY A 72 6.92 20.66 5.02
C GLY A 72 5.98 19.55 5.48
N VAL A 73 6.45 18.30 5.35
CA VAL A 73 5.65 17.11 5.68
C VAL A 73 6.36 16.18 6.65
N VAL A 74 5.58 15.45 7.44
CA VAL A 74 6.05 14.38 8.32
C VAL A 74 5.33 13.08 7.95
N ALA A 75 6.07 11.98 7.86
CA ALA A 75 5.48 10.65 7.69
C ALA A 75 6.11 9.65 8.66
N VAL A 76 5.36 8.60 8.99
CA VAL A 76 5.80 7.51 9.86
C VAL A 76 5.82 6.22 9.03
N SER A 77 6.99 5.78 8.62
CA SER A 77 7.15 4.53 7.86
C SER A 77 8.62 4.20 7.68
N SER A 78 8.97 2.92 7.68
CA SER A 78 10.30 2.42 7.29
C SER A 78 10.32 1.72 5.93
N GLY A 79 9.23 1.79 5.15
CA GLY A 79 9.10 1.07 3.88
C GLY A 79 8.60 1.96 2.74
N ASN A 80 7.78 1.37 1.86
CA ASN A 80 7.32 1.97 0.61
C ASN A 80 6.64 3.35 0.75
N HIS A 81 5.94 3.59 1.87
CA HIS A 81 5.32 4.90 2.12
C HIS A 81 6.38 5.98 2.38
N ALA A 82 7.42 5.66 3.15
CA ALA A 82 8.54 6.58 3.39
C ALA A 82 9.19 7.01 2.07
N GLN A 83 9.49 6.05 1.20
CA GLN A 83 10.09 6.30 -0.11
C GLN A 83 9.14 7.11 -1.02
N GLY A 84 7.84 6.81 -1.00
CA GLY A 84 6.84 7.56 -1.76
C GLY A 84 6.77 9.03 -1.35
N VAL A 85 6.70 9.30 -0.04
CA VAL A 85 6.68 10.67 0.49
C VAL A 85 7.99 11.41 0.18
N ALA A 86 9.14 10.76 0.41
CA ALA A 86 10.44 11.35 0.11
C ALA A 86 10.61 11.68 -1.39
N TRP A 87 10.19 10.78 -2.26
CA TRP A 87 10.23 10.97 -3.72
C TRP A 87 9.34 12.14 -4.17
N ALA A 88 8.09 12.19 -3.68
CA ALA A 88 7.16 13.26 -4.02
C ALA A 88 7.65 14.62 -3.47
N ALA A 89 8.12 14.65 -2.22
CA ALA A 89 8.65 15.84 -1.59
C ALA A 89 9.86 16.42 -2.36
N LYS A 90 10.81 15.57 -2.75
CA LYS A 90 11.97 15.97 -3.56
C LYS A 90 11.55 16.65 -4.88
N ARG A 91 10.56 16.09 -5.58
CA ARG A 91 10.08 16.64 -6.86
C ARG A 91 9.32 17.95 -6.72
N LEU A 92 8.63 18.14 -5.61
CA LEU A 92 7.85 19.34 -5.33
C LEU A 92 8.63 20.41 -4.55
N GLY A 93 9.91 20.16 -4.19
CA GLY A 93 10.71 21.07 -3.38
C GLY A 93 10.21 21.24 -1.95
N ILE A 94 9.52 20.23 -1.40
CA ILE A 94 8.94 20.24 -0.05
C ILE A 94 9.90 19.55 0.92
N ALA A 95 10.13 20.13 2.09
CA ALA A 95 10.91 19.49 3.14
C ALA A 95 10.14 18.29 3.71
N ALA A 96 10.80 17.10 3.78
CA ALA A 96 10.20 15.89 4.33
C ALA A 96 11.01 15.38 5.53
N ALA A 97 10.32 15.04 6.62
CA ALA A 97 10.88 14.33 7.76
C ALA A 97 10.16 12.98 7.90
N ILE A 98 10.94 11.89 7.93
CA ILE A 98 10.40 10.54 8.03
C ILE A 98 10.80 9.95 9.39
N VAL A 99 9.80 9.59 10.18
CA VAL A 99 9.99 8.90 11.47
C VAL A 99 10.15 7.42 11.19
N MET A 100 11.33 6.89 11.50
CA MET A 100 11.73 5.50 11.25
C MET A 100 12.29 4.87 12.53
N PRO A 101 12.12 3.56 12.74
CA PRO A 101 12.75 2.92 13.90
C PRO A 101 14.28 2.92 13.75
N ALA A 102 14.99 3.09 14.88
CA ALA A 102 16.46 3.16 14.91
C ALA A 102 17.11 1.85 14.46
N ASP A 103 16.42 0.73 14.61
CA ASP A 103 16.82 -0.62 14.19
C ASP A 103 16.38 -0.98 12.76
N ALA A 104 15.90 0.00 11.98
CA ALA A 104 15.57 -0.25 10.58
C ALA A 104 16.81 -0.66 9.78
N PRO A 105 16.69 -1.60 8.81
CA PRO A 105 17.80 -1.96 7.94
C PRO A 105 18.43 -0.74 7.27
N GLU A 106 19.78 -0.64 7.29
CA GLU A 106 20.49 0.54 6.76
C GLU A 106 20.13 0.82 5.31
N VAL A 107 19.89 -0.20 4.50
CA VAL A 107 19.47 -0.04 3.10
C VAL A 107 18.15 0.75 2.97
N LYS A 108 17.21 0.59 3.92
CA LYS A 108 15.94 1.35 3.94
C LYS A 108 16.17 2.80 4.39
N LEU A 109 17.06 2.99 5.37
CA LEU A 109 17.45 4.34 5.83
C LEU A 109 18.16 5.12 4.73
N GLU A 110 19.17 4.51 4.10
CA GLU A 110 19.94 5.13 3.01
C GLU A 110 19.05 5.40 1.79
N GLY A 111 18.20 4.48 1.38
CA GLY A 111 17.27 4.69 0.28
C GLY A 111 16.36 5.90 0.52
N THR A 112 15.91 6.10 1.76
CA THR A 112 15.08 7.26 2.13
C THR A 112 15.91 8.55 2.16
N ARG A 113 17.16 8.52 2.69
CA ARG A 113 18.09 9.67 2.67
C ARG A 113 18.45 10.08 1.24
N ALA A 114 18.70 9.14 0.36
CA ALA A 114 19.05 9.39 -1.05
C ALA A 114 17.93 10.12 -1.81
N LEU A 115 16.69 9.97 -1.36
CA LEU A 115 15.54 10.72 -1.85
C LEU A 115 15.43 12.13 -1.23
N GLY A 116 16.36 12.53 -0.34
CA GLY A 116 16.43 13.87 0.22
C GLY A 116 15.61 14.09 1.49
N ALA A 117 14.99 13.05 2.06
CA ALA A 117 14.24 13.18 3.30
C ALA A 117 15.15 13.16 4.54
N LYS A 118 14.79 13.95 5.55
CA LYS A 118 15.40 13.88 6.88
C LYS A 118 14.82 12.70 7.65
N ILE A 119 15.68 11.83 8.16
CA ILE A 119 15.26 10.72 9.02
C ILE A 119 15.28 11.20 10.49
N VAL A 120 14.19 10.90 11.19
CA VAL A 120 14.06 11.04 12.64
C VAL A 120 13.85 9.64 13.21
N THR A 121 14.82 9.16 13.97
CA THR A 121 14.75 7.79 14.51
C THR A 121 14.01 7.76 15.86
N TYR A 122 13.35 6.63 16.14
CA TYR A 122 12.74 6.32 17.43
C TYR A 122 13.13 4.93 17.91
N ASP A 123 13.15 4.71 19.21
CA ASP A 123 13.34 3.39 19.82
C ASP A 123 12.02 2.61 19.81
N ARG A 124 11.97 1.49 19.10
CA ARG A 124 10.80 0.63 18.96
C ARG A 124 10.29 0.06 20.30
N GLN A 125 11.18 -0.10 21.27
CA GLN A 125 10.85 -0.68 22.58
C GLN A 125 10.39 0.36 23.60
N GLY A 126 10.92 1.58 23.51
CA GLY A 126 10.70 2.64 24.51
C GLY A 126 9.84 3.80 24.03
N GLU A 127 9.58 3.94 22.73
CA GLU A 127 8.91 5.10 22.17
C GLU A 127 7.73 4.72 21.27
N ASP A 128 6.67 5.52 21.35
CA ASP A 128 5.52 5.44 20.46
C ASP A 128 5.81 6.31 19.22
N ARG A 129 5.89 5.69 18.04
CA ARG A 129 6.19 6.35 16.77
C ARG A 129 5.23 7.48 16.44
N ASP A 130 3.94 7.35 16.78
CA ASP A 130 2.93 8.36 16.48
C ASP A 130 3.10 9.58 17.43
N LYS A 131 3.51 9.34 18.68
CA LYS A 131 3.87 10.41 19.62
C LYS A 131 5.15 11.14 19.19
N VAL A 132 6.15 10.42 18.67
CA VAL A 132 7.37 11.04 18.14
C VAL A 132 7.03 11.95 16.95
N ALA A 133 6.20 11.48 16.03
CA ALA A 133 5.74 12.29 14.90
C ALA A 133 4.92 13.51 15.36
N ALA A 134 3.99 13.33 16.29
CA ALA A 134 3.19 14.43 16.85
C ALA A 134 4.06 15.49 17.55
N LYS A 135 5.07 15.06 18.31
CA LYS A 135 6.05 15.96 18.94
C LYS A 135 6.82 16.77 17.89
N LEU A 136 7.30 16.08 16.83
CA LEU A 136 8.03 16.73 15.74
C LEU A 136 7.18 17.81 15.06
N ILE A 137 5.92 17.49 14.76
CA ILE A 137 4.96 18.43 14.15
C ILE A 137 4.71 19.63 15.08
N LYS A 138 4.53 19.37 16.37
CA LYS A 138 4.31 20.44 17.36
C LYS A 138 5.50 21.41 17.46
N GLU A 139 6.72 20.89 17.36
CA GLU A 139 7.95 21.68 17.52
C GLU A 139 8.36 22.45 16.26
N ARG A 140 8.08 21.90 15.08
CA ARG A 140 8.61 22.41 13.80
C ARG A 140 7.56 22.77 12.77
N GLY A 141 6.31 22.47 13.04
CA GLY A 141 5.25 22.48 12.03
C GLY A 141 5.33 21.25 11.13
N GLY A 142 4.51 21.28 10.08
CA GLY A 142 4.45 20.24 9.06
C GLY A 142 3.13 19.46 9.05
N THR A 143 2.80 18.94 7.90
CA THR A 143 1.59 18.15 7.68
C THR A 143 1.90 16.67 7.81
N LEU A 144 1.13 15.94 8.63
CA LEU A 144 1.23 14.48 8.71
C LEU A 144 0.67 13.86 7.44
N VAL A 145 1.48 13.03 6.78
CA VAL A 145 1.06 12.21 5.64
C VAL A 145 0.89 10.77 6.12
N HIS A 146 -0.34 10.41 6.49
CA HIS A 146 -0.62 9.08 7.05
C HIS A 146 -0.66 8.01 5.96
N ALA A 147 -0.01 6.87 6.19
CA ALA A 147 0.24 5.83 5.18
C ALA A 147 -1.02 5.18 4.57
N PHE A 148 -2.18 5.25 5.25
CA PHE A 148 -3.42 4.61 4.82
C PHE A 148 -4.71 5.26 5.35
N ALA A 149 -4.63 6.29 6.21
CA ALA A 149 -5.80 6.95 6.79
C ALA A 149 -5.89 8.45 6.40
N ASP A 150 -5.11 8.89 5.45
CA ASP A 150 -5.19 10.23 4.86
C ASP A 150 -6.10 10.16 3.62
N PRO A 151 -7.17 10.98 3.53
CA PRO A 151 -8.13 10.95 2.41
C PRO A 151 -7.48 11.13 1.03
N TRP A 152 -6.54 12.06 0.91
CA TRP A 152 -5.81 12.27 -0.36
C TRP A 152 -4.88 11.10 -0.70
N VAL A 153 -4.28 10.46 0.32
CA VAL A 153 -3.49 9.24 0.10
C VAL A 153 -4.39 8.12 -0.42
N MET A 154 -5.57 7.90 0.19
CA MET A 154 -6.53 6.89 -0.27
C MET A 154 -6.97 7.16 -1.71
N GLU A 155 -7.34 8.39 -2.05
CA GLU A 155 -7.73 8.79 -3.41
C GLU A 155 -6.60 8.57 -4.41
N GLY A 156 -5.39 8.96 -4.04
CA GLY A 156 -4.21 8.71 -4.87
C GLY A 156 -3.96 7.22 -5.14
N GLN A 157 -4.14 6.35 -4.14
CA GLN A 157 -4.05 4.90 -4.34
C GLN A 157 -5.16 4.38 -5.26
N GLY A 158 -6.35 4.95 -5.16
CA GLY A 158 -7.50 4.63 -6.02
C GLY A 158 -7.26 4.92 -7.50
N SER A 159 -6.34 5.83 -7.84
CA SER A 159 -5.95 6.11 -9.23
C SER A 159 -5.55 4.85 -10.01
N ALA A 160 -5.03 3.82 -9.32
CA ALA A 160 -4.74 2.54 -9.94
C ALA A 160 -5.99 1.83 -10.46
N GLY A 161 -7.14 1.98 -9.79
CA GLY A 161 -8.42 1.41 -10.24
C GLY A 161 -8.94 2.09 -11.50
N ILE A 162 -8.84 3.42 -11.60
CA ILE A 162 -9.19 4.18 -12.82
C ILE A 162 -8.32 3.73 -14.00
N GLU A 163 -7.02 3.56 -13.76
CA GLU A 163 -6.07 3.10 -14.77
C GLU A 163 -6.36 1.64 -15.21
N ILE A 164 -6.73 0.76 -14.27
CA ILE A 164 -7.16 -0.62 -14.56
C ILE A 164 -8.39 -0.61 -15.48
N ALA A 165 -9.44 0.14 -15.14
CA ALA A 165 -10.65 0.22 -15.94
C ALA A 165 -10.37 0.72 -17.36
N ALA A 166 -9.53 1.76 -17.50
CA ALA A 166 -9.11 2.29 -18.80
C ALA A 166 -8.33 1.25 -19.63
N GLN A 167 -7.40 0.49 -19.02
CA GLN A 167 -6.60 -0.52 -19.70
C GLN A 167 -7.41 -1.78 -20.08
N LEU A 168 -8.40 -2.16 -19.27
CA LEU A 168 -9.33 -3.26 -19.58
C LEU A 168 -10.37 -2.86 -20.65
N GLY A 169 -10.60 -1.56 -20.86
CA GLY A 169 -11.71 -1.04 -21.67
C GLY A 169 -13.10 -1.27 -21.04
N ARG A 170 -13.14 -1.66 -19.77
CA ARG A 170 -14.35 -1.91 -18.97
C ARG A 170 -14.01 -1.87 -17.48
N GLU A 171 -15.01 -1.75 -16.64
CA GLU A 171 -14.82 -1.92 -15.20
C GLU A 171 -14.43 -3.38 -14.88
N PRO A 172 -13.45 -3.61 -13.98
CA PRO A 172 -13.14 -4.97 -13.52
C PRO A 172 -14.33 -5.53 -12.71
N SER A 173 -14.55 -6.85 -12.80
CA SER A 173 -15.55 -7.51 -11.95
C SER A 173 -15.03 -7.72 -10.52
N ARG A 174 -13.71 -7.86 -10.40
CA ARG A 174 -13.02 -8.09 -9.13
C ARG A 174 -11.61 -7.55 -9.16
N ILE A 175 -11.19 -6.89 -8.06
CA ILE A 175 -9.79 -6.55 -7.81
C ILE A 175 -9.37 -7.21 -6.49
N ILE A 176 -8.29 -7.99 -6.55
CA ILE A 176 -7.69 -8.65 -5.40
C ILE A 176 -6.42 -7.88 -5.07
N ALA A 177 -6.31 -7.35 -3.86
CA ALA A 177 -5.19 -6.49 -3.46
C ALA A 177 -4.70 -6.82 -2.06
N CYS A 178 -3.38 -6.71 -1.84
CA CYS A 178 -2.85 -6.79 -0.49
C CYS A 178 -3.45 -5.70 0.40
N CYS A 179 -3.73 -6.06 1.64
CA CYS A 179 -4.30 -5.14 2.61
C CYS A 179 -3.43 -5.11 3.88
N GLY A 180 -2.91 -3.92 4.18
CA GLY A 180 -2.40 -3.60 5.50
C GLY A 180 -3.46 -2.78 6.23
N GLY A 181 -3.29 -1.46 6.35
CA GLY A 181 -4.29 -0.60 6.99
C GLY A 181 -5.52 -0.24 6.15
N GLY A 182 -5.70 -0.76 4.93
CA GLY A 182 -6.90 -0.57 4.10
C GLY A 182 -6.90 0.64 3.16
N GLY A 183 -5.85 1.45 3.10
CA GLY A 183 -5.86 2.67 2.27
C GLY A 183 -5.95 2.41 0.76
N LEU A 184 -5.27 1.36 0.25
CA LEU A 184 -5.41 0.92 -1.14
C LEU A 184 -6.81 0.35 -1.39
N THR A 185 -7.29 -0.50 -0.49
CA THR A 185 -8.62 -1.12 -0.56
C THR A 185 -9.72 -0.05 -0.66
N VAL A 186 -9.68 0.97 0.21
CA VAL A 186 -10.61 2.12 0.14
C VAL A 186 -10.52 2.83 -1.21
N GLY A 187 -9.30 3.15 -1.66
CA GLY A 187 -9.10 3.82 -2.95
C GLY A 187 -9.69 3.02 -4.12
N LEU A 188 -9.46 1.70 -4.16
CA LEU A 188 -10.00 0.81 -5.20
C LEU A 188 -11.53 0.71 -5.13
N THR A 189 -12.11 0.63 -3.93
CA THR A 189 -13.57 0.61 -3.72
C THR A 189 -14.24 1.88 -4.23
N LEU A 190 -13.59 3.03 -4.06
CA LEU A 190 -14.08 4.30 -4.60
C LEU A 190 -13.89 4.41 -6.12
N ALA A 191 -12.78 3.90 -6.64
CA ALA A 191 -12.47 3.91 -8.07
C ALA A 191 -13.41 3.04 -8.88
N CYS A 192 -13.68 1.84 -8.42
CA CYS A 192 -14.45 0.78 -9.09
C CYS A 192 -15.63 0.33 -8.22
N PRO A 193 -16.71 1.13 -8.13
CA PRO A 193 -17.81 0.88 -7.18
C PRO A 193 -18.61 -0.39 -7.47
N ASP A 194 -18.59 -0.87 -8.74
CA ASP A 194 -19.30 -2.08 -9.15
C ASP A 194 -18.41 -3.34 -9.06
N ALA A 195 -17.11 -3.18 -8.77
CA ALA A 195 -16.18 -4.29 -8.61
C ALA A 195 -16.21 -4.86 -7.19
N SER A 196 -16.11 -6.18 -7.07
CA SER A 196 -15.78 -6.85 -5.80
C SER A 196 -14.31 -6.57 -5.45
N ILE A 197 -14.06 -5.86 -4.36
CA ILE A 197 -12.70 -5.59 -3.88
C ILE A 197 -12.39 -6.56 -2.74
N VAL A 198 -11.40 -7.45 -2.98
CA VAL A 198 -11.00 -8.50 -2.05
C VAL A 198 -9.68 -8.12 -1.38
N PRO A 199 -9.70 -7.71 -0.11
CA PRO A 199 -8.47 -7.51 0.65
C PRO A 199 -7.80 -8.84 0.98
N VAL A 200 -6.46 -8.89 0.84
CA VAL A 200 -5.64 -10.06 1.19
C VAL A 200 -4.65 -9.66 2.27
N GLU A 201 -4.70 -10.35 3.40
CA GLU A 201 -3.88 -10.09 4.58
C GLU A 201 -3.05 -11.34 4.92
N PRO A 202 -1.89 -11.20 5.59
CA PRO A 202 -1.17 -12.36 6.11
C PRO A 202 -1.97 -13.03 7.25
N GLU A 203 -1.85 -14.33 7.37
CA GLU A 203 -2.47 -15.09 8.47
C GLU A 203 -2.02 -14.55 9.84
N GLY A 204 -3.00 -14.30 10.72
CA GLY A 204 -2.77 -13.68 12.03
C GLY A 204 -2.56 -12.16 12.01
N TRP A 205 -2.60 -11.53 10.84
CA TRP A 205 -2.55 -10.07 10.64
C TRP A 205 -3.75 -9.54 9.88
N ASP A 206 -4.85 -10.26 9.90
CA ASP A 206 -6.09 -10.00 9.17
C ASP A 206 -7.02 -9.01 9.89
N MET A 207 -6.45 -7.89 10.36
CA MET A 207 -7.15 -6.89 11.17
C MET A 207 -8.28 -6.19 10.43
N VAL A 208 -8.13 -5.98 9.12
CA VAL A 208 -9.19 -5.37 8.31
C VAL A 208 -10.32 -6.37 8.11
N GLY A 209 -10.01 -7.60 7.72
CA GLY A 209 -11.01 -8.66 7.55
C GLY A 209 -11.83 -8.93 8.82
N GLN A 210 -11.15 -9.04 9.97
CA GLN A 210 -11.81 -9.21 11.26
C GLN A 210 -12.65 -7.99 11.66
N SER A 211 -12.17 -6.77 11.38
CA SER A 211 -12.91 -5.54 11.65
C SER A 211 -14.18 -5.45 10.81
N LEU A 212 -14.09 -5.82 9.52
CA LEU A 212 -15.26 -5.88 8.63
C LEU A 212 -16.29 -6.91 9.10
N ALA A 213 -15.84 -8.09 9.51
CA ALA A 213 -16.71 -9.15 10.01
C ALA A 213 -17.41 -8.76 11.31
N LYS A 214 -16.77 -8.01 12.20
CA LYS A 214 -17.30 -7.58 13.50
C LYS A 214 -18.04 -6.24 13.45
N GLY A 215 -17.83 -5.43 12.41
CA GLY A 215 -18.33 -4.05 12.31
C GLY A 215 -17.65 -3.08 13.29
N THR A 216 -16.54 -3.47 13.91
CA THR A 216 -15.79 -2.66 14.89
C THR A 216 -14.28 -2.89 14.71
N LEU A 217 -13.46 -1.93 15.13
CA LEU A 217 -12.01 -2.06 15.03
C LEU A 217 -11.49 -3.26 15.84
N VAL A 218 -10.70 -4.09 15.18
CA VAL A 218 -9.94 -5.19 15.78
C VAL A 218 -8.46 -4.82 15.78
N HIS A 219 -7.80 -5.13 16.88
CA HIS A 219 -6.37 -4.90 17.06
C HIS A 219 -5.61 -6.23 17.04
N ALA A 220 -4.39 -6.21 16.48
CA ALA A 220 -3.50 -7.34 16.54
C ALA A 220 -3.15 -7.66 18.02
N GLY A 221 -3.15 -8.93 18.37
CA GLY A 221 -2.72 -9.38 19.69
C GLY A 221 -1.21 -9.21 19.89
N ALA A 222 -0.79 -9.21 21.15
CA ALA A 222 0.64 -9.16 21.48
C ALA A 222 1.41 -10.42 21.02
N ASP A 223 0.69 -11.49 20.76
CA ASP A 223 1.15 -12.79 20.28
C ASP A 223 0.97 -13.00 18.77
N ALA A 224 0.71 -11.93 18.03
CA ALA A 224 0.59 -12.01 16.57
C ALA A 224 1.83 -12.68 15.96
N PRO A 225 1.65 -13.65 15.03
CA PRO A 225 2.74 -14.46 14.52
C PRO A 225 3.72 -13.60 13.70
N LYS A 226 4.96 -14.07 13.59
CA LYS A 226 5.90 -13.50 12.62
C LYS A 226 5.42 -13.82 11.22
N THR A 227 5.60 -12.88 10.30
CA THR A 227 5.38 -13.09 8.86
C THR A 227 6.44 -12.37 8.05
N ILE A 228 6.74 -12.89 6.86
CA ILE A 228 7.62 -12.23 5.89
C ILE A 228 7.00 -10.98 5.25
N CYS A 229 5.69 -10.79 5.36
CA CYS A 229 4.95 -9.65 4.82
C CYS A 229 5.10 -8.40 5.71
N ASP A 230 6.29 -7.89 5.91
CA ASP A 230 6.63 -6.78 6.81
C ASP A 230 5.83 -5.50 6.54
N ALA A 231 5.44 -5.26 5.29
CA ALA A 231 4.62 -4.10 4.88
C ALA A 231 3.13 -4.23 5.25
N LEU A 232 2.67 -5.41 5.67
CA LEU A 232 1.27 -5.74 5.95
C LEU A 232 1.00 -6.04 7.44
N GLN A 233 1.78 -5.46 8.36
CA GLN A 233 1.68 -5.64 9.80
C GLN A 233 1.21 -4.38 10.56
N PRO A 234 0.12 -3.70 10.17
CA PRO A 234 -0.45 -2.67 11.03
C PRO A 234 -1.13 -3.34 12.22
N THR A 235 -1.03 -2.73 13.39
CA THR A 235 -1.68 -3.25 14.61
C THR A 235 -3.19 -3.10 14.57
N ALA A 236 -3.73 -2.20 13.74
CA ALA A 236 -5.15 -2.04 13.46
C ALA A 236 -5.34 -1.17 12.20
N THR A 237 -6.52 -1.23 11.61
CA THR A 237 -6.99 -0.21 10.68
C THR A 237 -7.45 1.05 11.43
N LYS A 238 -7.94 2.06 10.74
CA LYS A 238 -8.53 3.26 11.34
C LYS A 238 -10.03 3.31 11.08
N GLN A 239 -10.78 4.01 11.95
CA GLN A 239 -12.24 4.09 11.84
C GLN A 239 -12.70 4.58 10.47
N ILE A 240 -12.06 5.59 9.91
CA ILE A 240 -12.37 6.10 8.57
C ILE A 240 -12.27 5.00 7.49
N ASN A 241 -11.28 4.11 7.56
CA ASN A 241 -11.14 3.01 6.61
C ASN A 241 -12.26 1.98 6.79
N LEU A 242 -12.55 1.61 8.04
CA LEU A 242 -13.61 0.66 8.36
C LEU A 242 -14.96 1.17 7.85
N ASP A 243 -15.31 2.42 8.16
CA ASP A 243 -16.60 3.03 7.75
C ASP A 243 -16.78 3.06 6.23
N LEU A 244 -15.67 3.25 5.49
CA LEU A 244 -15.69 3.30 4.02
C LEU A 244 -15.72 1.91 3.37
N LEU A 245 -15.27 0.87 4.07
CA LEU A 245 -15.21 -0.49 3.54
C LEU A 245 -16.43 -1.33 3.94
N LEU A 246 -17.09 -1.02 5.06
CA LEU A 246 -18.28 -1.75 5.51
C LEU A 246 -19.37 -1.75 4.45
N GLY A 247 -19.81 -2.95 4.06
CA GLY A 247 -20.84 -3.18 3.05
C GLY A 247 -20.41 -2.86 1.61
N ARG A 248 -19.11 -2.56 1.37
CA ARG A 248 -18.58 -2.19 0.05
C ARG A 248 -17.43 -3.08 -0.41
N SER A 249 -16.64 -3.64 0.49
CA SER A 249 -15.61 -4.62 0.15
C SER A 249 -16.04 -6.02 0.56
N ASP A 250 -15.45 -7.02 -0.10
CA ASP A 250 -15.59 -8.41 0.35
C ASP A 250 -14.93 -8.59 1.73
N PRO A 251 -15.32 -9.65 2.49
CA PRO A 251 -14.69 -9.97 3.79
C PRO A 251 -13.29 -10.41 3.54
N GLY A 252 -12.44 -10.19 2.92
CA GLY A 252 -11.06 -10.56 2.67
C GLY A 252 -10.72 -12.03 2.87
N VAL A 253 -9.49 -12.36 2.55
CA VAL A 253 -8.90 -13.69 2.71
C VAL A 253 -7.49 -13.56 3.29
N THR A 254 -7.03 -14.61 3.96
CA THR A 254 -5.66 -14.67 4.49
C THR A 254 -4.76 -15.55 3.63
N VAL A 255 -3.46 -15.26 3.65
CA VAL A 255 -2.41 -16.07 3.02
C VAL A 255 -1.31 -16.40 4.00
N THR A 256 -0.74 -17.59 3.85
CA THR A 256 0.44 -18.04 4.61
C THR A 256 1.73 -17.52 3.97
N ASP A 257 2.82 -17.53 4.74
CA ASP A 257 4.14 -17.19 4.21
C ASP A 257 4.59 -18.12 3.07
N ASP A 258 4.21 -19.41 3.12
CA ASP A 258 4.55 -20.38 2.07
C ASP A 258 3.78 -20.10 0.77
N GLU A 259 2.50 -19.72 0.86
CA GLU A 259 1.71 -19.28 -0.30
C GLU A 259 2.31 -18.01 -0.92
N VAL A 260 2.78 -17.08 -0.08
CA VAL A 260 3.44 -15.85 -0.54
C VAL A 260 4.76 -16.16 -1.24
N ARG A 261 5.61 -17.05 -0.68
CA ARG A 261 6.84 -17.50 -1.34
C ARG A 261 6.56 -18.19 -2.69
N ALA A 262 5.53 -19.02 -2.73
CA ALA A 262 5.10 -19.65 -3.99
C ALA A 262 4.68 -18.59 -5.04
N ALA A 263 3.98 -17.55 -4.62
CA ALA A 263 3.59 -16.43 -5.49
C ALA A 263 4.80 -15.62 -5.97
N GLN A 264 5.80 -15.39 -5.11
CA GLN A 264 7.05 -14.74 -5.51
C GLN A 264 7.80 -15.55 -6.57
N ARG A 265 7.91 -16.88 -6.40
CA ARG A 265 8.51 -17.79 -7.39
C ARG A 265 7.72 -17.78 -8.71
N PHE A 266 6.39 -17.77 -8.64
CA PHE A 266 5.54 -17.66 -9.83
C PHE A 266 5.76 -16.33 -10.57
N ALA A 267 5.74 -15.20 -9.84
CA ALA A 267 5.98 -13.88 -10.42
C ALA A 267 7.35 -13.79 -11.11
N PHE A 268 8.39 -14.31 -10.47
CA PHE A 268 9.74 -14.35 -11.04
C PHE A 268 9.81 -15.21 -12.31
N SER A 269 9.32 -16.44 -12.25
CA SER A 269 9.50 -17.42 -13.33
C SER A 269 8.53 -17.24 -14.52
N ARG A 270 7.32 -16.72 -14.27
CA ARG A 270 6.24 -16.61 -15.27
C ARG A 270 5.99 -15.21 -15.75
N LEU A 271 6.20 -14.21 -14.89
CA LEU A 271 5.95 -12.80 -15.20
C LEU A 271 7.24 -11.99 -15.35
N HIS A 272 8.38 -12.56 -14.96
CA HIS A 272 9.68 -11.89 -14.92
C HIS A 272 9.66 -10.63 -14.04
N LEU A 273 8.88 -10.68 -12.96
CA LEU A 273 8.73 -9.61 -12.00
C LEU A 273 9.43 -9.94 -10.68
N VAL A 274 10.16 -8.97 -10.15
CA VAL A 274 10.65 -8.99 -8.76
C VAL A 274 9.55 -8.45 -7.87
N VAL A 275 9.10 -9.23 -6.89
CA VAL A 275 7.96 -8.89 -6.03
C VAL A 275 8.31 -9.12 -4.57
N GLU A 276 8.08 -8.11 -3.74
CA GLU A 276 8.22 -8.23 -2.28
C GLU A 276 7.10 -9.10 -1.68
N PRO A 277 7.29 -9.70 -0.50
CA PRO A 277 6.29 -10.59 0.10
C PRO A 277 4.89 -9.97 0.19
N GLY A 278 4.75 -8.79 0.77
CA GLY A 278 3.45 -8.10 0.86
C GLY A 278 2.87 -7.75 -0.52
N GLY A 279 3.72 -7.48 -1.52
CA GLY A 279 3.32 -7.21 -2.89
C GLY A 279 2.79 -8.44 -3.63
N ALA A 280 3.14 -9.65 -3.18
CA ALA A 280 2.73 -10.93 -3.77
C ALA A 280 1.42 -11.48 -3.19
N ALA A 281 0.87 -10.91 -2.11
CA ALA A 281 -0.25 -11.48 -1.37
C ALA A 281 -1.50 -11.74 -2.24
N ALA A 282 -1.87 -10.81 -3.14
CA ALA A 282 -3.00 -11.00 -4.05
C ALA A 282 -2.79 -12.18 -5.01
N LEU A 283 -1.58 -12.32 -5.53
CA LEU A 283 -1.19 -13.43 -6.39
C LEU A 283 -1.18 -14.76 -5.60
N ALA A 284 -0.74 -14.74 -4.33
CA ALA A 284 -0.77 -15.88 -3.43
C ALA A 284 -2.20 -16.41 -3.21
N ALA A 285 -3.14 -15.52 -2.90
CA ALA A 285 -4.54 -15.89 -2.71
C ALA A 285 -5.16 -16.51 -3.98
N ALA A 286 -4.81 -15.98 -5.16
CA ALA A 286 -5.28 -16.51 -6.44
C ALA A 286 -4.68 -17.89 -6.76
N LEU A 287 -3.38 -18.07 -6.60
CA LEU A 287 -2.70 -19.35 -6.84
C LEU A 287 -3.16 -20.45 -5.88
N ALA A 288 -3.43 -20.09 -4.63
CA ALA A 288 -3.97 -21.00 -3.59
C ALA A 288 -5.46 -21.32 -3.78
N GLY A 289 -6.14 -20.73 -4.78
CA GLY A 289 -7.57 -20.98 -5.04
C GLY A 289 -8.51 -20.40 -3.98
N LYS A 290 -8.05 -19.43 -3.18
CA LYS A 290 -8.84 -18.82 -2.09
C LYS A 290 -9.88 -17.80 -2.59
N VAL A 291 -9.77 -17.39 -3.84
CA VAL A 291 -10.64 -16.41 -4.48
C VAL A 291 -11.08 -16.89 -5.87
N PRO A 292 -12.34 -16.73 -6.25
CA PRO A 292 -12.79 -17.08 -7.59
C PRO A 292 -12.22 -16.09 -8.61
N LEU A 293 -11.76 -16.62 -9.74
CA LEU A 293 -11.20 -15.85 -10.85
C LEU A 293 -12.11 -15.86 -12.07
N ASN A 294 -12.02 -14.81 -12.89
CA ASN A 294 -12.63 -14.71 -14.21
C ASN A 294 -11.84 -13.75 -15.10
N GLU A 295 -12.24 -13.59 -16.37
CA GLU A 295 -11.56 -12.74 -17.36
C GLU A 295 -11.58 -11.22 -17.05
N ALA A 296 -12.33 -10.78 -16.04
CA ALA A 296 -12.35 -9.42 -15.57
C ALA A 296 -11.75 -9.28 -14.14
N THR A 297 -11.07 -10.32 -13.64
CA THR A 297 -10.36 -10.29 -12.37
C THR A 297 -8.98 -9.68 -12.54
N VAL A 298 -8.60 -8.78 -11.65
CA VAL A 298 -7.28 -8.11 -11.59
C VAL A 298 -6.61 -8.40 -10.25
N LEU A 299 -5.37 -8.88 -10.31
CA LEU A 299 -4.51 -9.11 -9.15
C LEU A 299 -3.51 -7.94 -9.04
N MET A 300 -3.47 -7.27 -7.89
CA MET A 300 -2.53 -6.18 -7.65
C MET A 300 -1.17 -6.73 -7.17
N VAL A 301 -0.13 -6.57 -7.98
CA VAL A 301 1.27 -6.76 -7.55
C VAL A 301 1.82 -5.42 -7.15
N THR A 302 1.87 -5.17 -5.84
CA THR A 302 1.90 -3.81 -5.29
C THR A 302 3.28 -3.27 -4.97
N GLY A 303 4.31 -4.11 -4.88
CA GLY A 303 5.67 -3.69 -4.57
C GLY A 303 6.73 -4.72 -4.93
N GLY A 304 7.96 -4.25 -5.16
CA GLY A 304 9.12 -5.06 -5.52
C GLY A 304 10.39 -4.72 -4.72
N ASN A 305 10.27 -4.01 -3.61
CA ASN A 305 11.40 -3.59 -2.77
C ASN A 305 11.85 -4.74 -1.86
N VAL A 306 12.65 -5.65 -2.40
CA VAL A 306 13.13 -6.86 -1.73
C VAL A 306 14.54 -6.68 -1.17
N ASP A 307 14.85 -7.42 -0.09
CA ASP A 307 16.24 -7.75 0.23
C ASP A 307 16.74 -8.79 -0.76
N ALA A 308 17.86 -8.50 -1.42
CA ALA A 308 18.37 -9.34 -2.51
C ALA A 308 18.74 -10.76 -2.04
N HIS A 309 19.29 -10.91 -0.82
CA HIS A 309 19.70 -12.20 -0.29
C HIS A 309 18.48 -13.05 0.08
N ALA A 310 17.53 -12.49 0.84
CA ALA A 310 16.29 -13.19 1.21
C ALA A 310 15.46 -13.54 -0.02
N TYR A 311 15.42 -12.67 -1.03
CA TYR A 311 14.73 -12.94 -2.27
C TYR A 311 15.39 -14.09 -3.05
N ALA A 312 16.72 -14.11 -3.14
CA ALA A 312 17.45 -15.19 -3.80
C ALA A 312 17.15 -16.56 -3.14
N GLN A 313 17.13 -16.63 -1.80
CA GLN A 313 16.74 -17.85 -1.07
C GLN A 313 15.33 -18.29 -1.41
N THR A 314 14.37 -17.36 -1.43
CA THR A 314 12.98 -17.65 -1.82
C THR A 314 12.88 -18.21 -3.23
N ILE A 315 13.60 -17.63 -4.20
CA ILE A 315 13.55 -18.07 -5.60
C ILE A 315 14.25 -19.41 -5.79
N ALA A 316 15.34 -19.67 -5.08
CA ALA A 316 16.04 -20.96 -5.09
C ALA A 316 15.24 -22.10 -4.47
N GLY A 317 14.22 -21.79 -3.65
CA GLY A 317 13.44 -22.78 -2.91
C GLY A 317 14.06 -23.19 -1.57
N ASP A 318 15.03 -22.43 -1.09
CA ASP A 318 15.80 -22.70 0.13
C ASP A 318 15.23 -21.97 1.37
N ALA A 319 14.09 -21.31 1.25
CA ALA A 319 13.45 -20.49 2.29
C ALA A 319 12.13 -21.08 2.77
#